data_d9a84e7851c659ddd3e41976cf1663f6
#
_entry.id   d9a84e7851c659ddd3e41976cf1663f6
#
_cell.length_a   1.000
_cell.length_b   1.000
_cell.length_c   1.000
_cell.angle_alpha   90.00
_cell.angle_beta   90.00
_cell.angle_gamma   90.00
#
_symmetry.space_group_name_H-M   'P 1'
#
loop_
_entity.id
_entity.type
_entity.pdbx_description
1 polymer ?
#
loop_
_entity_poly.entity_id
_entity_poly.type
_entity_poly.pdbx_seq_one_letter_code
_entity_poly.pdbx_strand_id
1 'polypeptide(L)'
;MTKLVVGLGNPGSKYHETRHNVGFMAIDLMAKELGLTFSEERTFKAEVASTFLNGEKVYFVKPTTFMNLSGLAVRALLAYYNIPMEDFIVIYDDLDMEVGKLRFRQKGSAGGHNGIKSILAETGTQEFDRIKIGIGRPQKGMTVVNHVLGKFSEDDYATILLTLDKVETALNHYLKTNDFEDTMRRYNG
;
A
#
# COMPACT_ATOMS: atom_id res chain seq x y z
N MET A 1 11.43 11.11 -14.62
CA MET A 1 11.12 9.80 -14.03
C MET A 1 9.79 9.88 -13.29
N THR A 2 9.14 8.77 -13.13
CA THR A 2 7.78 8.70 -12.57
C THR A 2 7.70 7.54 -11.59
N LYS A 3 7.10 7.76 -10.43
CA LYS A 3 6.89 6.70 -9.44
C LYS A 3 5.41 6.46 -9.21
N LEU A 4 5.07 5.21 -8.98
CA LEU A 4 3.71 4.79 -8.64
C LEU A 4 3.71 4.21 -7.22
N VAL A 5 3.01 4.87 -6.30
CA VAL A 5 2.88 4.45 -4.90
C VAL A 5 1.43 4.05 -4.67
N VAL A 6 1.18 2.76 -4.47
CA VAL A 6 -0.16 2.19 -4.35
C VAL A 6 -0.39 1.66 -2.94
N GLY A 7 -1.48 2.08 -2.32
CA GLY A 7 -1.97 1.45 -1.09
C GLY A 7 -3.17 0.58 -1.41
N LEU A 8 -3.21 -0.64 -0.86
CA LEU A 8 -4.31 -1.57 -1.10
C LEU A 8 -5.39 -1.45 -0.03
N GLY A 9 -6.63 -1.68 -0.45
CA GLY A 9 -7.80 -1.64 0.41
C GLY A 9 -9.07 -1.88 -0.38
N ASN A 10 -10.20 -1.79 0.31
CA ASN A 10 -11.52 -1.86 -0.29
C ASN A 10 -12.18 -0.49 -0.22
N PRO A 11 -12.82 -0.03 -1.31
CA PRO A 11 -13.49 1.27 -1.31
C PRO A 11 -14.79 1.24 -0.51
N GLY A 12 -15.19 2.40 -0.02
CA GLY A 12 -16.46 2.61 0.66
C GLY A 12 -16.32 2.72 2.17
N SER A 13 -17.28 3.43 2.79
CA SER A 13 -17.28 3.71 4.23
C SER A 13 -17.36 2.45 5.09
N LYS A 14 -17.95 1.38 4.56
CA LYS A 14 -18.06 0.09 5.23
C LYS A 14 -16.70 -0.49 5.61
N TYR A 15 -15.69 -0.24 4.80
CA TYR A 15 -14.34 -0.79 4.97
C TYR A 15 -13.34 0.18 5.56
N HIS A 16 -13.79 1.40 5.87
CA HIS A 16 -12.93 2.43 6.41
C HIS A 16 -12.31 1.97 7.74
N GLU A 17 -11.00 2.15 7.86
CA GLU A 17 -10.21 1.79 9.06
C GLU A 17 -10.24 0.30 9.41
N THR A 18 -10.60 -0.58 8.49
CA THR A 18 -10.42 -2.01 8.69
C THR A 18 -8.96 -2.41 8.51
N ARG A 19 -8.59 -3.57 9.05
CA ARG A 19 -7.20 -4.07 8.95
C ARG A 19 -6.74 -4.17 7.50
N HIS A 20 -7.62 -4.61 6.60
CA HIS A 20 -7.31 -4.75 5.18
C HIS A 20 -7.06 -3.41 4.48
N ASN A 21 -7.44 -2.32 5.10
CA ASN A 21 -7.32 -0.97 4.53
C ASN A 21 -6.12 -0.17 5.04
N VAL A 22 -5.16 -0.80 5.75
CA VAL A 22 -3.97 -0.06 6.22
C VAL A 22 -3.18 0.55 5.07
N GLY A 23 -3.19 -0.07 3.89
CA GLY A 23 -2.57 0.50 2.69
C GLY A 23 -3.25 1.80 2.27
N PHE A 24 -4.58 1.82 2.25
CA PHE A 24 -5.35 3.05 1.98
C PHE A 24 -5.03 4.13 3.02
N MET A 25 -4.95 3.74 4.28
CA MET A 25 -4.65 4.68 5.37
C MET A 25 -3.27 5.33 5.19
N ALA A 26 -2.27 4.56 4.75
CA ALA A 26 -0.93 5.08 4.48
C ALA A 26 -0.96 6.09 3.33
N ILE A 27 -1.68 5.81 2.26
CA ILE A 27 -1.81 6.70 1.11
C ILE A 27 -2.57 7.98 1.51
N ASP A 28 -3.63 7.85 2.30
CA ASP A 28 -4.38 9.01 2.80
C ASP A 28 -3.50 9.93 3.64
N LEU A 29 -2.65 9.34 4.50
CA LEU A 29 -1.71 10.12 5.30
C LEU A 29 -0.71 10.88 4.44
N MET A 30 -0.13 10.20 3.43
CA MET A 30 0.81 10.82 2.50
C MET A 30 0.17 12.01 1.78
N ALA A 31 -1.04 11.83 1.27
CA ALA A 31 -1.76 12.88 0.56
C ALA A 31 -2.06 14.07 1.49
N LYS A 32 -2.49 13.79 2.72
CA LYS A 32 -2.76 14.82 3.72
C LYS A 32 -1.50 15.64 4.04
N GLU A 33 -0.38 14.97 4.30
CA GLU A 33 0.89 15.63 4.64
C GLU A 33 1.41 16.48 3.47
N LEU A 34 1.16 16.07 2.24
CA LEU A 34 1.58 16.79 1.04
C LEU A 34 0.53 17.78 0.53
N GLY A 35 -0.62 17.89 1.19
CA GLY A 35 -1.69 18.79 0.79
C GLY A 35 -2.36 18.42 -0.51
N LEU A 36 -2.44 17.13 -0.83
CA LEU A 36 -2.99 16.63 -2.10
C LEU A 36 -4.45 16.23 -1.96
N THR A 37 -5.19 16.36 -3.04
CA THR A 37 -6.58 15.92 -3.16
C THR A 37 -6.66 14.80 -4.20
N PHE A 38 -7.43 13.75 -3.89
CA PHE A 38 -7.65 12.65 -4.82
C PHE A 38 -8.68 13.00 -5.88
N SER A 39 -8.41 12.54 -7.11
CA SER A 39 -9.38 12.50 -8.19
C SER A 39 -9.79 11.05 -8.44
N GLU A 40 -11.09 10.83 -8.63
CA GLU A 40 -11.57 9.52 -9.07
C GLU A 40 -11.28 9.35 -10.56
N GLU A 41 -10.44 8.37 -10.88
CA GLU A 41 -10.05 8.06 -12.26
C GLU A 41 -10.72 6.75 -12.69
N ARG A 42 -11.92 6.86 -13.26
CA ARG A 42 -12.73 5.69 -13.61
C ARG A 42 -12.07 4.76 -14.61
N THR A 43 -11.33 5.33 -15.56
CA THR A 43 -10.58 4.54 -16.55
C THR A 43 -9.59 3.60 -15.89
N PHE A 44 -8.96 4.04 -14.80
CA PHE A 44 -7.98 3.23 -14.05
C PHE A 44 -8.61 2.47 -12.89
N LYS A 45 -9.88 2.72 -12.59
CA LYS A 45 -10.57 2.16 -11.42
C LYS A 45 -9.79 2.44 -10.14
N ALA A 46 -9.46 3.71 -9.92
CA ALA A 46 -8.65 4.15 -8.79
C ALA A 46 -8.91 5.61 -8.44
N GLU A 47 -8.65 5.96 -7.18
CA GLU A 47 -8.47 7.34 -6.75
C GLU A 47 -6.99 7.67 -6.83
N VAL A 48 -6.66 8.79 -7.46
CA VAL A 48 -5.27 9.18 -7.76
C VAL A 48 -5.02 10.61 -7.28
N ALA A 49 -3.93 10.80 -6.56
CA ALA A 49 -3.38 12.10 -6.24
C ALA A 49 -1.95 12.15 -6.74
N SER A 50 -1.50 13.27 -7.27
CA SER A 50 -0.16 13.35 -7.84
C SER A 50 0.52 14.66 -7.51
N THR A 51 1.84 14.62 -7.50
CA THR A 51 2.68 15.81 -7.28
C THR A 51 4.06 15.56 -7.86
N PHE A 52 4.86 16.63 -7.91
CA PHE A 52 6.28 16.53 -8.21
C PHE A 52 7.06 16.61 -6.90
N LEU A 53 7.95 15.63 -6.69
CA LEU A 53 8.87 15.59 -5.55
C LEU A 53 10.27 15.34 -6.08
N ASN A 54 11.20 16.24 -5.74
CA ASN A 54 12.60 16.14 -6.16
C ASN A 54 12.76 15.94 -7.68
N GLY A 55 11.92 16.64 -8.45
CA GLY A 55 11.97 16.59 -9.92
C GLY A 55 11.30 15.37 -10.54
N GLU A 56 10.71 14.47 -9.75
CA GLU A 56 10.01 13.31 -10.25
C GLU A 56 8.51 13.44 -10.05
N LYS A 57 7.74 12.96 -11.03
CA LYS A 57 6.29 12.84 -10.88
C LYS A 57 5.98 11.63 -10.01
N VAL A 58 5.15 11.82 -8.99
CA VAL A 58 4.74 10.74 -8.08
C VAL A 58 3.22 10.66 -8.07
N TYR A 59 2.70 9.45 -8.32
CA TYR A 59 1.27 9.14 -8.23
C TYR A 59 1.02 8.34 -6.96
N PHE A 60 0.13 8.85 -6.12
CA PHE A 60 -0.38 8.13 -4.93
C PHE A 60 -1.76 7.60 -5.27
N VAL A 61 -1.95 6.29 -5.11
CA VAL A 61 -3.10 5.59 -5.69
C VAL A 61 -3.77 4.69 -4.66
N LYS A 62 -5.11 4.75 -4.65
CA LYS A 62 -5.98 3.80 -3.95
C LYS A 62 -6.86 3.13 -5.00
N PRO A 63 -6.62 1.85 -5.37
CA PRO A 63 -7.50 1.13 -6.29
C PRO A 63 -8.93 1.05 -5.73
N THR A 64 -9.93 1.28 -6.59
CA THR A 64 -11.35 1.17 -6.21
C THR A 64 -12.02 -0.07 -6.80
N THR A 65 -11.19 -1.03 -7.19
CA THR A 65 -11.58 -2.31 -7.80
C THR A 65 -12.15 -3.32 -6.82
N PHE A 66 -12.09 -3.06 -5.51
CA PHE A 66 -12.05 -4.04 -4.44
C PHE A 66 -10.76 -4.87 -4.46
N MET A 67 -10.41 -5.44 -3.30
CA MET A 67 -9.08 -5.99 -3.04
C MET A 67 -8.64 -7.04 -4.07
N ASN A 68 -9.53 -7.97 -4.40
CA ASN A 68 -9.19 -9.09 -5.28
C ASN A 68 -8.94 -8.71 -6.74
N LEU A 69 -9.23 -7.48 -7.13
CA LEU A 69 -9.00 -6.98 -8.49
C LEU A 69 -8.02 -5.80 -8.54
N SER A 70 -7.26 -5.60 -7.46
CA SER A 70 -6.30 -4.48 -7.36
C SER A 70 -5.31 -4.42 -8.52
N GLY A 71 -4.92 -5.57 -9.05
CA GLY A 71 -3.97 -5.64 -10.16
C GLY A 71 -4.46 -5.00 -11.45
N LEU A 72 -5.79 -4.91 -11.66
CA LEU A 72 -6.35 -4.25 -12.85
C LEU A 72 -5.98 -2.77 -12.86
N ALA A 73 -6.13 -2.10 -11.72
CA ALA A 73 -5.77 -0.68 -11.59
C ALA A 73 -4.26 -0.48 -11.74
N VAL A 74 -3.47 -1.31 -11.07
CA VAL A 74 -2.00 -1.23 -11.11
C VAL A 74 -1.49 -1.39 -12.54
N ARG A 75 -1.94 -2.43 -13.23
CA ARG A 75 -1.52 -2.69 -14.62
C ARG A 75 -1.89 -1.52 -15.54
N ALA A 76 -3.11 -0.99 -15.41
CA ALA A 76 -3.56 0.10 -16.24
C ALA A 76 -2.71 1.36 -16.04
N LEU A 77 -2.38 1.69 -14.79
CA LEU A 77 -1.57 2.86 -14.47
C LEU A 77 -0.11 2.71 -14.92
N LEU A 78 0.49 1.53 -14.69
CA LEU A 78 1.85 1.26 -15.14
C LEU A 78 1.98 1.41 -16.67
N ALA A 79 0.99 0.88 -17.41
CA ALA A 79 0.99 0.94 -18.85
C ALA A 79 0.76 2.36 -19.37
N TYR A 80 -0.24 3.04 -18.84
CA TYR A 80 -0.62 4.38 -19.32
C TYR A 80 0.48 5.42 -19.10
N TYR A 81 1.09 5.42 -17.92
CA TYR A 81 2.15 6.37 -17.59
C TYR A 81 3.55 5.84 -17.92
N ASN A 82 3.63 4.64 -18.52
CA ASN A 82 4.88 4.01 -18.93
C ASN A 82 5.87 3.92 -17.75
N ILE A 83 5.40 3.39 -16.62
CA ILE A 83 6.19 3.27 -15.39
C ILE A 83 6.83 1.88 -15.34
N PRO A 84 8.16 1.78 -15.20
CA PRO A 84 8.80 0.49 -15.03
C PRO A 84 8.52 -0.10 -13.64
N MET A 85 8.58 -1.44 -13.53
CA MET A 85 8.27 -2.13 -12.26
C MET A 85 9.19 -1.69 -11.11
N GLU A 86 10.41 -1.28 -11.40
CA GLU A 86 11.35 -0.78 -10.38
C GLU A 86 10.92 0.53 -9.74
N ASP A 87 10.00 1.27 -10.37
CA ASP A 87 9.45 2.53 -9.87
C ASP A 87 8.04 2.35 -9.28
N PHE A 88 7.61 1.11 -9.07
CA PHE A 88 6.35 0.76 -8.46
C PHE A 88 6.56 0.22 -7.05
N ILE A 89 5.82 0.79 -6.10
CA ILE A 89 5.80 0.34 -4.71
C ILE A 89 4.36 0.15 -4.24
N VAL A 90 4.11 -0.92 -3.49
CA VAL A 90 2.79 -1.23 -2.94
C VAL A 90 2.84 -1.35 -1.43
N ILE A 91 1.82 -0.82 -0.76
CA ILE A 91 1.67 -0.82 0.70
C ILE A 91 0.45 -1.64 1.05
N TYR A 92 0.59 -2.63 1.93
CA TYR A 92 -0.49 -3.54 2.26
C TYR A 92 -0.30 -4.22 3.62
N ASP A 93 -1.37 -4.85 4.07
CA ASP A 93 -1.45 -5.57 5.34
C ASP A 93 -0.82 -6.96 5.27
N ASP A 94 -0.17 -7.38 6.36
CA ASP A 94 0.40 -8.71 6.50
C ASP A 94 -0.05 -9.31 7.84
N LEU A 95 -0.84 -10.40 7.78
CA LEU A 95 -1.35 -11.06 8.98
C LEU A 95 -0.32 -11.96 9.67
N ASP A 96 0.79 -12.26 9.02
CA ASP A 96 1.88 -13.04 9.60
C ASP A 96 2.87 -12.19 10.41
N MET A 97 2.62 -10.90 10.53
CA MET A 97 3.43 -9.98 11.31
C MET A 97 2.61 -9.38 12.45
N GLU A 98 3.25 -9.19 13.61
CA GLU A 98 2.62 -8.54 14.74
C GLU A 98 2.11 -7.14 14.37
N VAL A 99 1.03 -6.71 15.03
CA VAL A 99 0.44 -5.39 14.81
C VAL A 99 1.51 -4.31 14.95
N GLY A 100 1.63 -3.49 13.93
CA GLY A 100 2.54 -2.34 13.92
C GLY A 100 3.95 -2.62 13.44
N LYS A 101 4.30 -3.87 13.15
CA LYS A 101 5.59 -4.19 12.55
C LYS A 101 5.61 -3.76 11.09
N LEU A 102 6.79 -3.36 10.62
CA LEU A 102 7.01 -2.99 9.22
C LEU A 102 8.02 -3.93 8.58
N ARG A 103 7.79 -4.25 7.32
CA ARG A 103 8.73 -5.00 6.52
C ARG A 103 8.76 -4.47 5.09
N PHE A 104 9.98 -4.15 4.65
CA PHE A 104 10.25 -3.65 3.30
C PHE A 104 10.89 -4.78 2.51
N ARG A 105 10.36 -5.07 1.31
CA ARG A 105 10.86 -6.14 0.45
C ARG A 105 10.85 -5.69 -1.01
N GLN A 106 11.76 -6.26 -1.81
CA GLN A 106 11.85 -5.98 -3.25
C GLN A 106 11.27 -7.09 -4.11
N LYS A 107 10.89 -8.20 -3.51
CA LYS A 107 10.24 -9.32 -4.18
C LYS A 107 9.53 -10.22 -3.18
N GLY A 108 8.66 -11.08 -3.68
CA GLY A 108 8.00 -12.09 -2.85
C GLY A 108 6.69 -12.58 -3.44
N SER A 109 6.21 -13.69 -2.89
CA SER A 109 4.91 -14.25 -3.23
C SER A 109 3.77 -13.45 -2.60
N ALA A 110 2.53 -13.84 -2.91
CA ALA A 110 1.35 -13.19 -2.34
C ALA A 110 1.12 -13.52 -0.86
N GLY A 111 1.62 -14.65 -0.37
CA GLY A 111 1.40 -15.08 1.02
C GLY A 111 -0.07 -15.18 1.40
N GLY A 112 -0.95 -15.47 0.45
CA GLY A 112 -2.40 -15.53 0.67
C GLY A 112 -3.13 -14.19 0.52
N HIS A 113 -2.43 -13.08 0.33
CA HIS A 113 -3.06 -11.77 0.18
C HIS A 113 -3.68 -11.62 -1.22
N ASN A 114 -5.00 -11.44 -1.29
CA ASN A 114 -5.74 -11.43 -2.57
C ASN A 114 -5.37 -10.24 -3.47
N GLY A 115 -5.09 -9.09 -2.89
CA GLY A 115 -4.65 -7.93 -3.67
C GLY A 115 -3.30 -8.16 -4.34
N ILE A 116 -2.37 -8.78 -3.63
CA ILE A 116 -1.06 -9.13 -4.20
C ILE A 116 -1.19 -10.24 -5.24
N LYS A 117 -2.05 -11.25 -5.02
CA LYS A 117 -2.34 -12.27 -6.04
C LYS A 117 -2.79 -11.62 -7.35
N SER A 118 -3.66 -10.63 -7.25
CA SER A 118 -4.16 -9.90 -8.43
C SER A 118 -3.02 -9.15 -9.13
N ILE A 119 -2.17 -8.46 -8.37
CA ILE A 119 -1.03 -7.73 -8.95
C ILE A 119 -0.07 -8.69 -9.65
N LEU A 120 0.26 -9.83 -9.01
CA LEU A 120 1.13 -10.84 -9.62
C LEU A 120 0.54 -11.38 -10.93
N ALA A 121 -0.77 -11.66 -10.94
CA ALA A 121 -1.45 -12.16 -12.14
C ALA A 121 -1.44 -11.13 -13.27
N GLU A 122 -1.69 -9.86 -12.94
CA GLU A 122 -1.82 -8.81 -13.95
C GLU A 122 -0.47 -8.28 -14.44
N THR A 123 0.57 -8.28 -13.63
CA THR A 123 1.89 -7.78 -14.00
C THR A 123 2.85 -8.87 -14.48
N GLY A 124 2.60 -10.11 -14.09
CA GLY A 124 3.44 -11.26 -14.46
C GLY A 124 4.78 -11.32 -13.75
N THR A 125 4.98 -10.57 -12.67
CA THR A 125 6.25 -10.57 -11.93
C THR A 125 6.04 -10.46 -10.43
N GLN A 126 6.98 -11.01 -9.66
CA GLN A 126 7.08 -10.86 -8.22
C GLN A 126 8.05 -9.74 -7.82
N GLU A 127 8.76 -9.17 -8.78
CA GLU A 127 9.85 -8.22 -8.52
C GLU A 127 9.34 -6.80 -8.56
N PHE A 128 8.83 -6.34 -7.42
CA PHE A 128 8.46 -4.95 -7.17
C PHE A 128 8.59 -4.63 -5.68
N ASP A 129 8.75 -3.36 -5.38
CA ASP A 129 8.95 -2.89 -4.01
C ASP A 129 7.67 -2.99 -3.19
N ARG A 130 7.79 -3.34 -1.91
CA ARG A 130 6.67 -3.53 -1.00
C ARG A 130 6.96 -2.98 0.38
N ILE A 131 5.92 -2.38 0.96
CA ILE A 131 5.89 -2.07 2.39
C ILE A 131 4.75 -2.90 2.99
N LYS A 132 5.09 -3.81 3.88
CA LYS A 132 4.13 -4.66 4.60
C LYS A 132 3.91 -4.10 5.99
N ILE A 133 2.64 -3.95 6.36
CA ILE A 133 2.25 -3.46 7.68
C ILE A 133 1.59 -4.61 8.44
N GLY A 134 2.16 -4.98 9.59
CA GLY A 134 1.65 -6.07 10.41
C GLY A 134 0.28 -5.76 11.01
N ILE A 135 -0.63 -6.71 10.88
CA ILE A 135 -1.99 -6.62 11.44
C ILE A 135 -2.32 -7.77 12.40
N GLY A 136 -1.37 -8.70 12.59
CA GLY A 136 -1.55 -9.86 13.45
C GLY A 136 -2.46 -10.93 12.87
N ARG A 137 -2.42 -12.10 13.46
CA ARG A 137 -3.25 -13.26 13.08
C ARG A 137 -4.65 -13.15 13.70
N PRO A 138 -5.68 -13.76 13.06
CA PRO A 138 -7.00 -13.83 13.66
C PRO A 138 -6.96 -14.57 15.00
N GLN A 139 -7.81 -14.14 15.92
CA GLN A 139 -8.01 -14.84 17.19
C GLN A 139 -8.64 -16.22 16.92
N LYS A 140 -8.46 -17.14 17.89
CA LYS A 140 -9.02 -18.48 17.81
C LYS A 140 -10.52 -18.42 17.52
N GLY A 141 -10.97 -19.14 16.50
CA GLY A 141 -12.37 -19.18 16.10
C GLY A 141 -12.79 -18.11 15.10
N MET A 142 -11.93 -17.16 14.79
CA MET A 142 -12.21 -16.12 13.79
C MET A 142 -11.58 -16.48 12.45
N THR A 143 -12.33 -16.27 11.36
CA THR A 143 -11.80 -16.51 10.01
C THR A 143 -10.86 -15.39 9.58
N VAL A 144 -9.96 -15.67 8.62
CA VAL A 144 -9.10 -14.65 8.04
C VAL A 144 -9.93 -13.51 7.44
N VAL A 145 -11.00 -13.83 6.72
CA VAL A 145 -11.88 -12.83 6.09
C VAL A 145 -12.44 -11.88 7.15
N ASN A 146 -13.01 -12.42 8.23
CA ASN A 146 -13.59 -11.59 9.28
C ASN A 146 -12.52 -10.75 10.00
N HIS A 147 -11.32 -11.30 10.17
CA HIS A 147 -10.21 -10.57 10.79
C HIS A 147 -9.79 -9.37 9.94
N VAL A 148 -9.50 -9.58 8.67
CA VAL A 148 -8.98 -8.50 7.80
C VAL A 148 -10.05 -7.44 7.52
N LEU A 149 -11.34 -7.82 7.50
CA LEU A 149 -12.44 -6.88 7.33
C LEU A 149 -12.92 -6.26 8.64
N GLY A 150 -12.33 -6.64 9.77
CA GLY A 150 -12.63 -6.08 11.08
C GLY A 150 -11.79 -4.83 11.37
N LYS A 151 -12.29 -4.01 12.27
CA LYS A 151 -11.56 -2.84 12.74
C LYS A 151 -10.57 -3.21 13.83
N PHE A 152 -9.53 -2.41 13.97
CA PHE A 152 -8.56 -2.55 15.07
C PHE A 152 -9.21 -2.26 16.42
N SER A 153 -8.72 -2.90 17.49
CA SER A 153 -8.98 -2.44 18.85
C SER A 153 -8.40 -1.03 19.04
N GLU A 154 -8.80 -0.32 20.09
CA GLU A 154 -8.26 1.01 20.37
C GLU A 154 -6.73 0.99 20.51
N ASP A 155 -6.19 0.00 21.24
CA ASP A 155 -4.75 -0.13 21.44
C ASP A 155 -4.02 -0.43 20.15
N ASP A 156 -4.54 -1.35 19.35
CA ASP A 156 -3.95 -1.71 18.05
C ASP A 156 -4.01 -0.53 17.08
N TYR A 157 -5.14 0.20 17.08
CA TYR A 157 -5.29 1.37 16.23
C TYR A 157 -4.26 2.45 16.57
N ALA A 158 -4.02 2.71 17.87
CA ALA A 158 -2.98 3.64 18.29
C ALA A 158 -1.59 3.22 17.80
N THR A 159 -1.29 1.93 17.89
CA THR A 159 -0.04 1.37 17.37
C THR A 159 0.07 1.55 15.86
N ILE A 160 -1.02 1.28 15.13
CA ILE A 160 -1.05 1.45 13.67
C ILE A 160 -0.83 2.91 13.28
N LEU A 161 -1.40 3.88 14.00
CA LEU A 161 -1.17 5.29 13.70
C LEU A 161 0.31 5.66 13.81
N LEU A 162 1.01 5.16 14.83
CA LEU A 162 2.45 5.36 14.96
C LEU A 162 3.22 4.69 13.82
N THR A 163 2.78 3.50 13.41
CA THR A 163 3.39 2.78 12.29
C THR A 163 3.20 3.54 10.98
N LEU A 164 2.02 4.11 10.75
CA LEU A 164 1.76 4.90 9.54
C LEU A 164 2.67 6.14 9.48
N ASP A 165 2.97 6.76 10.61
CA ASP A 165 3.94 7.86 10.65
C ASP A 165 5.34 7.40 10.21
N LYS A 166 5.74 6.18 10.60
CA LYS A 166 7.01 5.59 10.14
C LYS A 166 7.00 5.29 8.66
N VAL A 167 5.88 4.80 8.14
CA VAL A 167 5.70 4.57 6.70
C VAL A 167 5.86 5.87 5.92
N GLU A 168 5.23 6.94 6.39
CA GLU A 168 5.33 8.27 5.79
C GLU A 168 6.79 8.75 5.77
N THR A 169 7.50 8.62 6.88
CA THR A 169 8.92 8.98 6.98
C THR A 169 9.77 8.17 6.00
N ALA A 170 9.54 6.85 5.93
CA ALA A 170 10.26 5.95 5.04
C ALA A 170 10.00 6.25 3.57
N LEU A 171 8.74 6.52 3.21
CA LEU A 171 8.38 6.90 1.84
C LEU A 171 9.03 8.21 1.43
N ASN A 172 9.02 9.22 2.30
CA ASN A 172 9.69 10.48 2.02
C ASN A 172 11.19 10.28 1.79
N HIS A 173 11.83 9.45 2.60
CA HIS A 173 13.24 9.11 2.42
C HIS A 173 13.47 8.43 1.06
N TYR A 174 12.66 7.42 0.72
CA TYR A 174 12.76 6.72 -0.55
C TYR A 174 12.54 7.66 -1.74
N LEU A 175 11.50 8.48 -1.69
CA LEU A 175 11.20 9.40 -2.79
C LEU A 175 12.27 10.48 -2.96
N LYS A 176 12.97 10.84 -1.88
CA LYS A 176 14.06 11.80 -1.91
C LYS A 176 15.36 11.20 -2.45
N THR A 177 15.68 9.96 -2.05
CA THR A 177 16.98 9.33 -2.37
C THR A 177 16.90 8.42 -3.59
N ASN A 178 15.72 7.96 -3.96
CA ASN A 178 15.51 6.93 -4.99
C ASN A 178 16.29 5.64 -4.71
N ASP A 179 16.48 5.31 -3.43
CA ASP A 179 17.27 4.16 -2.97
C ASP A 179 16.45 3.32 -2.00
N PHE A 180 15.75 2.33 -2.55
CA PHE A 180 14.90 1.45 -1.75
C PHE A 180 15.72 0.52 -0.84
N GLU A 181 16.91 0.10 -1.27
CA GLU A 181 17.78 -0.73 -0.43
C GLU A 181 18.21 0.01 0.83
N ASP A 182 18.58 1.27 0.71
CA ASP A 182 18.91 2.10 1.86
C ASP A 182 17.68 2.29 2.75
N THR A 183 16.51 2.51 2.15
CA THR A 183 15.25 2.62 2.89
C THR A 183 14.95 1.35 3.67
N MET A 184 15.16 0.18 3.08
CA MET A 184 15.01 -1.10 3.78
C MET A 184 15.95 -1.21 4.98
N ARG A 185 17.22 -0.85 4.81
CA ARG A 185 18.20 -0.90 5.92
C ARG A 185 17.80 0.00 7.08
N ARG A 186 17.26 1.17 6.79
CA ARG A 186 16.89 2.16 7.82
C ARG A 186 15.61 1.84 8.56
N TYR A 187 14.62 1.29 7.85
CA TYR A 187 13.26 1.22 8.36
C TYR A 187 12.71 -0.19 8.55
N ASN A 188 13.41 -1.24 8.16
CA ASN A 188 13.01 -2.61 8.47
C ASN A 188 13.01 -2.85 9.98
N GLY A 189 11.95 -3.47 10.46
CA GLY A 189 11.77 -3.74 11.90
C GLY A 189 10.33 -3.55 12.32
#